data_040dabe05c61fbb548a37c2c0bdceab6
#
_entry.id   040dabe05c61fbb548a37c2c0bdceab6
#
_cell.length_a   1.000
_cell.length_b   1.000
_cell.length_c   1.000
_cell.angle_alpha   90.00
_cell.angle_beta   90.00
_cell.angle_gamma   90.00
#
_symmetry.space_group_name_H-M   'P 1'
#
loop_
_entity.id
_entity.type
_entity.pdbx_description
1 polymer ?
#
loop_
_entity_poly.entity_id
_entity_poly.type
_entity_poly.pdbx_seq_one_letter_code
_entity_poly.pdbx_strand_id
1 'polypeptide(L)'
;MSVIHDIMSFIRYMEPRVLLSGLVATGLGALMAAPIAWPVRPGWLGAAALILWAAASAFHWERLRRTAGDDPGARERQAWHAFVATALVTGHLAGSLLRRVDLHVGQGNTLALDNWTLVAASLLSWLIVRPRRMTRDERDVQMASLGAHAGHAALITLLLALLLALGFAPGPVTAGLDLFTVANLLMAVLLSSLVVRFAVQLVGYRLAWAGGGRG
;
A
#
# COMPACT_ATOMS: atom_id res chain seq x y z
N MET A 1 -13.63 23.28 11.81
CA MET A 1 -13.09 22.71 13.09
C MET A 1 -13.32 21.20 13.23
N SER A 2 -14.18 20.56 12.44
CA SER A 2 -14.45 19.10 12.54
C SER A 2 -13.31 18.20 12.03
N VAL A 3 -12.66 18.56 10.92
CA VAL A 3 -11.68 17.70 10.24
C VAL A 3 -10.45 17.36 11.09
N ILE A 4 -9.93 18.31 11.86
CA ILE A 4 -8.77 18.08 12.76
C ILE A 4 -9.17 17.16 13.92
N HIS A 5 -10.37 17.34 14.45
CA HIS A 5 -10.89 16.49 15.53
C HIS A 5 -11.10 15.05 15.03
N ASP A 6 -11.60 14.88 13.81
CA ASP A 6 -11.80 13.59 13.17
C ASP A 6 -10.47 12.87 12.86
N ILE A 7 -9.45 13.61 12.43
CA ILE A 7 -8.09 13.07 12.22
C ILE A 7 -7.44 12.65 13.54
N MET A 8 -7.58 13.46 14.59
CA MET A 8 -7.03 13.13 15.91
C MET A 8 -7.75 11.93 16.55
N SER A 9 -9.07 11.83 16.38
CA SER A 9 -9.82 10.64 16.81
C SER A 9 -9.41 9.40 16.01
N PHE A 10 -9.21 9.54 14.70
CA PHE A 10 -8.76 8.46 13.82
C PHE A 10 -7.39 7.91 14.26
N ILE A 11 -6.41 8.79 14.56
CA ILE A 11 -5.08 8.37 15.06
C ILE A 11 -5.20 7.64 16.40
N ARG A 12 -6.12 8.06 17.27
CA ARG A 12 -6.37 7.44 18.58
C ARG A 12 -6.98 6.03 18.47
N TYR A 13 -7.75 5.78 17.39
CA TYR A 13 -8.38 4.48 17.12
C TYR A 13 -7.64 3.63 16.08
N MET A 14 -6.45 4.08 15.66
CA MET A 14 -5.66 3.32 14.68
C MET A 14 -5.29 1.98 15.29
N GLU A 15 -5.88 0.92 14.73
CA GLU A 15 -5.68 -0.43 15.24
C GLU A 15 -4.19 -0.81 15.16
N PRO A 16 -3.57 -1.26 16.26
CA PRO A 16 -2.14 -1.57 16.29
C PRO A 16 -1.73 -2.61 15.24
N ARG A 17 -2.64 -3.47 14.80
CA ARG A 17 -2.39 -4.45 13.73
C ARG A 17 -2.21 -3.79 12.37
N VAL A 18 -2.99 -2.75 12.04
CA VAL A 18 -2.85 -2.01 10.77
C VAL A 18 -1.52 -1.27 10.77
N LEU A 19 -1.18 -0.59 11.87
CA LEU A 19 0.10 0.09 12.02
C LEU A 19 1.28 -0.88 11.89
N LEU A 20 1.25 -1.94 12.67
CA LEU A 20 2.34 -2.91 12.70
C LEU A 20 2.54 -3.57 11.33
N SER A 21 1.48 -4.02 10.68
CA SER A 21 1.58 -4.65 9.36
C SER A 21 2.06 -3.67 8.30
N GLY A 22 1.62 -2.41 8.34
CA GLY A 22 2.12 -1.36 7.45
C GLY A 22 3.60 -1.07 7.66
N LEU A 23 4.04 -0.91 8.92
CA LEU A 23 5.45 -0.69 9.26
C LEU A 23 6.32 -1.88 8.86
N VAL A 24 5.88 -3.11 9.15
CA VAL A 24 6.61 -4.32 8.77
C VAL A 24 6.70 -4.43 7.25
N ALA A 25 5.61 -4.26 6.52
CA ALA A 25 5.62 -4.35 5.05
C ALA A 25 6.51 -3.26 4.43
N THR A 26 6.39 -2.01 4.88
CA THR A 26 7.23 -0.89 4.40
C THR A 26 8.71 -1.13 4.75
N GLY A 27 8.99 -1.56 5.98
CA GLY A 27 10.35 -1.88 6.43
C GLY A 27 10.97 -3.03 5.64
N LEU A 28 10.22 -4.10 5.36
CA LEU A 28 10.68 -5.20 4.51
C LEU A 28 10.96 -4.71 3.08
N GLY A 29 10.08 -3.89 2.51
CA GLY A 29 10.31 -3.28 1.20
C GLY A 29 11.61 -2.47 1.18
N ALA A 30 11.83 -1.60 2.16
CA ALA A 30 13.04 -0.79 2.28
C ALA A 30 14.30 -1.66 2.47
N LEU A 31 14.21 -2.73 3.28
CA LEU A 31 15.28 -3.70 3.47
C LEU A 31 15.65 -4.41 2.17
N MET A 32 14.67 -4.75 1.33
CA MET A 32 14.91 -5.36 0.02
C MET A 32 15.67 -4.42 -0.94
N ALA A 33 15.53 -3.10 -0.77
CA ALA A 33 16.29 -2.11 -1.51
C ALA A 33 17.67 -1.82 -0.87
N ALA A 34 18.00 -2.39 0.29
CA ALA A 34 19.27 -2.17 0.97
C ALA A 34 20.45 -2.79 0.18
N PRO A 35 21.69 -2.24 0.32
CA PRO A 35 22.90 -2.73 -0.35
C PRO A 35 23.43 -4.01 0.29
N ILE A 36 22.60 -5.02 0.39
CA ILE A 36 22.91 -6.34 0.96
C ILE A 36 23.13 -7.30 -0.20
N ALA A 37 24.13 -8.16 -0.11
CA ALA A 37 24.34 -9.23 -1.08
C ALA A 37 23.27 -10.33 -0.90
N TRP A 38 22.20 -10.22 -1.65
CA TRP A 38 21.13 -11.21 -1.66
C TRP A 38 21.52 -12.40 -2.56
N PRO A 39 21.28 -13.64 -2.14
CA PRO A 39 21.56 -14.83 -2.98
C PRO A 39 20.62 -14.91 -4.19
N VAL A 40 19.44 -14.32 -4.08
CA VAL A 40 18.42 -14.20 -5.14
C VAL A 40 17.96 -12.75 -5.18
N ARG A 41 17.56 -12.26 -6.35
CA ARG A 41 17.06 -10.89 -6.49
C ARG A 41 15.89 -10.62 -5.54
N PRO A 42 15.97 -9.57 -4.71
CA PRO A 42 14.95 -9.27 -3.70
C PRO A 42 13.55 -9.08 -4.28
N GLY A 43 13.44 -8.43 -5.45
CA GLY A 43 12.17 -8.26 -6.15
C GLY A 43 11.48 -9.58 -6.48
N TRP A 44 12.22 -10.62 -6.82
CA TRP A 44 11.67 -11.95 -7.10
C TRP A 44 11.20 -12.64 -5.81
N LEU A 45 11.95 -12.49 -4.72
CA LEU A 45 11.54 -13.04 -3.42
C LEU A 45 10.26 -12.38 -2.93
N GLY A 46 10.17 -11.05 -3.00
CA GLY A 46 8.96 -10.31 -2.63
C GLY A 46 7.78 -10.63 -3.54
N ALA A 47 8.00 -10.76 -4.85
CA ALA A 47 6.97 -11.14 -5.80
C ALA A 47 6.43 -12.54 -5.53
N ALA A 48 7.32 -13.52 -5.30
CA ALA A 48 6.94 -14.87 -4.93
C ALA A 48 6.15 -14.90 -3.61
N ALA A 49 6.62 -14.17 -2.59
CA ALA A 49 5.93 -14.06 -1.31
C ALA A 49 4.51 -13.49 -1.45
N LEU A 50 4.33 -12.41 -2.22
CA LEU A 50 3.02 -11.81 -2.48
C LEU A 50 2.07 -12.77 -3.20
N ILE A 51 2.55 -13.46 -4.25
CA ILE A 51 1.74 -14.39 -5.04
C ILE A 51 1.37 -15.63 -4.20
N LEU A 52 2.33 -16.21 -3.48
CA LEU A 52 2.09 -17.37 -2.62
C LEU A 52 1.13 -17.03 -1.48
N TRP A 53 1.27 -15.87 -0.85
CA TRP A 53 0.34 -15.40 0.17
C TRP A 53 -1.07 -15.20 -0.40
N ALA A 54 -1.19 -14.59 -1.58
CA ALA A 54 -2.46 -14.43 -2.27
C ALA A 54 -3.12 -15.78 -2.59
N ALA A 55 -2.34 -16.72 -3.15
CA ALA A 55 -2.83 -18.06 -3.49
C ALA A 55 -3.24 -18.85 -2.24
N ALA A 56 -2.43 -18.84 -1.17
CA ALA A 56 -2.76 -19.49 0.09
C ALA A 56 -4.01 -18.89 0.73
N SER A 57 -4.15 -17.56 0.71
CA SER A 57 -5.33 -16.86 1.19
C SER A 57 -6.56 -17.26 0.38
N ALA A 58 -6.49 -17.22 -0.95
CA ALA A 58 -7.59 -17.59 -1.83
C ALA A 58 -8.03 -19.04 -1.61
N PHE A 59 -7.07 -19.97 -1.49
CA PHE A 59 -7.34 -21.38 -1.21
C PHE A 59 -8.00 -21.60 0.16
N HIS A 60 -7.47 -20.97 1.20
CA HIS A 60 -8.01 -21.05 2.55
C HIS A 60 -9.48 -20.60 2.60
N TRP A 61 -9.78 -19.45 1.98
CA TRP A 61 -11.12 -18.89 1.97
C TRP A 61 -12.10 -19.66 1.07
N GLU A 62 -11.61 -20.20 -0.03
CA GLU A 62 -12.43 -21.10 -0.85
C GLU A 62 -12.85 -22.36 -0.06
N ARG A 63 -11.93 -22.90 0.74
CA ARG A 63 -12.21 -24.02 1.63
C ARG A 63 -13.26 -23.66 2.69
N LEU A 64 -13.10 -22.51 3.37
CA LEU A 64 -14.06 -22.05 4.38
C LEU A 64 -15.45 -21.80 3.79
N ARG A 65 -15.53 -21.21 2.60
CA ARG A 65 -16.80 -21.00 1.91
C ARG A 65 -17.52 -22.29 1.60
N ARG A 66 -16.82 -23.34 1.23
CA ARG A 66 -17.41 -24.67 0.97
C ARG A 66 -17.94 -25.32 2.24
N THR A 67 -17.35 -25.05 3.39
CA THR A 67 -17.73 -25.67 4.66
C THR A 67 -18.76 -24.82 5.43
N ALA A 68 -18.66 -23.51 5.41
CA ALA A 68 -19.50 -22.60 6.19
C ALA A 68 -20.63 -21.94 5.38
N GLY A 69 -20.63 -22.08 4.04
CA GLY A 69 -21.68 -21.52 3.17
C GLY A 69 -21.64 -20.01 2.97
N ASP A 70 -20.88 -19.28 3.79
CA ASP A 70 -20.81 -17.83 3.78
C ASP A 70 -19.36 -17.33 3.62
N ASP A 71 -19.16 -16.15 3.03
CA ASP A 71 -17.85 -15.52 2.84
C ASP A 71 -17.83 -14.10 3.47
N PRO A 72 -17.91 -14.00 4.80
CA PRO A 72 -17.89 -12.72 5.47
C PRO A 72 -16.52 -12.06 5.31
N GLY A 73 -16.50 -10.78 4.94
CA GLY A 73 -15.29 -9.96 4.91
C GLY A 73 -14.39 -10.18 3.68
N ALA A 74 -14.90 -10.68 2.56
CA ALA A 74 -14.11 -10.83 1.33
C ALA A 74 -13.45 -9.51 0.88
N ARG A 75 -14.13 -8.38 1.04
CA ARG A 75 -13.60 -7.06 0.73
C ARG A 75 -12.59 -6.55 1.74
N GLU A 76 -12.79 -6.85 3.02
CA GLU A 76 -11.80 -6.53 4.06
C GLU A 76 -10.49 -7.27 3.78
N ARG A 77 -10.54 -8.56 3.41
CA ARG A 77 -9.35 -9.34 3.03
C ARG A 77 -8.65 -8.77 1.81
N GLN A 78 -9.42 -8.36 0.80
CA GLN A 78 -8.86 -7.71 -0.39
C GLN A 78 -8.19 -6.38 -0.02
N ALA A 79 -8.78 -5.60 0.89
CA ALA A 79 -8.20 -4.36 1.40
C ALA A 79 -6.90 -4.63 2.20
N TRP A 80 -6.87 -5.67 3.04
CA TRP A 80 -5.65 -6.10 3.74
C TRP A 80 -4.54 -6.47 2.77
N HIS A 81 -4.85 -7.25 1.75
CA HIS A 81 -3.86 -7.65 0.75
C HIS A 81 -3.34 -6.44 -0.03
N ALA A 82 -4.23 -5.57 -0.50
CA ALA A 82 -3.86 -4.34 -1.19
C ALA A 82 -3.00 -3.42 -0.31
N PHE A 83 -3.34 -3.28 0.97
CA PHE A 83 -2.59 -2.47 1.93
C PHE A 83 -1.15 -2.96 2.09
N VAL A 84 -0.96 -4.25 2.42
CA VAL A 84 0.37 -4.82 2.64
C VAL A 84 1.21 -4.81 1.37
N ALA A 85 0.61 -5.19 0.23
CA ALA A 85 1.31 -5.17 -1.05
C ALA A 85 1.75 -3.75 -1.44
N THR A 86 0.86 -2.76 -1.31
CA THR A 86 1.20 -1.36 -1.61
C THR A 86 2.25 -0.82 -0.65
N ALA A 87 2.16 -1.12 0.66
CA ALA A 87 3.14 -0.71 1.66
C ALA A 87 4.53 -1.30 1.37
N LEU A 88 4.60 -2.58 0.95
CA LEU A 88 5.86 -3.23 0.55
C LEU A 88 6.49 -2.53 -0.66
N VAL A 89 5.72 -2.26 -1.70
CA VAL A 89 6.19 -1.55 -2.91
C VAL A 89 6.65 -0.13 -2.57
N THR A 90 5.86 0.58 -1.74
CA THR A 90 6.20 1.93 -1.28
C THR A 90 7.52 1.93 -0.51
N GLY A 91 7.72 0.96 0.38
CA GLY A 91 8.96 0.80 1.12
C GLY A 91 10.16 0.53 0.22
N HIS A 92 10.02 -0.35 -0.77
CA HIS A 92 11.09 -0.63 -1.74
C HIS A 92 11.44 0.61 -2.57
N LEU A 93 10.42 1.32 -3.06
CA LEU A 93 10.63 2.57 -3.80
C LEU A 93 11.32 3.63 -2.93
N ALA A 94 10.86 3.83 -1.70
CA ALA A 94 11.47 4.77 -0.77
C ALA A 94 12.94 4.42 -0.48
N GLY A 95 13.25 3.14 -0.23
CA GLY A 95 14.60 2.66 -0.05
C GLY A 95 15.49 2.88 -1.30
N SER A 96 14.93 2.71 -2.49
CA SER A 96 15.62 2.98 -3.76
C SER A 96 15.92 4.48 -3.94
N LEU A 97 14.94 5.35 -3.66
CA LEU A 97 15.10 6.80 -3.74
C LEU A 97 16.13 7.33 -2.75
N LEU A 98 16.16 6.82 -1.51
CA LEU A 98 17.17 7.18 -0.52
C LEU A 98 18.61 6.84 -1.00
N ARG A 99 18.74 5.85 -1.88
CA ARG A 99 19.99 5.47 -2.53
C ARG A 99 20.25 6.23 -3.83
N ARG A 100 19.40 7.20 -4.17
CA ARG A 100 19.45 7.94 -5.44
C ARG A 100 19.41 7.03 -6.67
N VAL A 101 18.69 5.92 -6.58
CA VAL A 101 18.45 5.00 -7.69
C VAL A 101 17.04 5.25 -8.20
N ASP A 102 16.93 5.61 -9.47
CA ASP A 102 15.65 5.84 -10.13
C ASP A 102 14.96 4.55 -10.60
N LEU A 103 13.73 4.65 -11.10
CA LEU A 103 12.96 3.53 -11.67
C LEU A 103 13.23 3.29 -13.16
N HIS A 104 14.23 3.95 -13.73
CA HIS A 104 14.57 3.74 -15.13
C HIS A 104 15.15 2.34 -15.35
N VAL A 105 14.44 1.54 -16.13
CA VAL A 105 14.88 0.18 -16.50
C VAL A 105 15.92 0.30 -17.61
N GLY A 106 17.18 0.14 -17.28
CA GLY A 106 18.28 0.17 -18.26
C GLY A 106 19.59 -0.23 -17.62
N GLN A 107 20.57 -0.59 -18.45
CA GLN A 107 21.99 -0.80 -18.15
C GLN A 107 22.34 -1.24 -16.71
N GLY A 108 21.72 -2.34 -16.22
CA GLY A 108 22.07 -2.93 -14.94
C GLY A 108 21.36 -2.34 -13.71
N ASN A 109 20.37 -1.45 -13.89
CA ASN A 109 19.54 -0.97 -12.79
C ASN A 109 18.62 -2.08 -12.25
N THR A 110 19.17 -2.94 -11.39
CA THR A 110 18.47 -4.09 -10.82
C THR A 110 17.37 -3.64 -9.85
N LEU A 111 17.54 -2.52 -9.13
CA LEU A 111 16.53 -2.00 -8.21
C LEU A 111 15.26 -1.52 -8.94
N ALA A 112 15.42 -0.86 -10.08
CA ALA A 112 14.27 -0.50 -10.92
C ALA A 112 13.51 -1.73 -11.37
N LEU A 113 14.22 -2.77 -11.85
CA LEU A 113 13.59 -4.01 -12.29
C LEU A 113 12.93 -4.75 -11.14
N ASP A 114 13.51 -4.74 -9.93
CA ASP A 114 12.91 -5.34 -8.73
C ASP A 114 11.65 -4.59 -8.31
N ASN A 115 11.64 -3.26 -8.39
CA ASN A 115 10.46 -2.46 -8.08
C ASN A 115 9.29 -2.75 -9.05
N TRP A 116 9.57 -2.81 -10.36
CA TRP A 116 8.56 -3.18 -11.36
C TRP A 116 8.06 -4.60 -11.19
N THR A 117 8.94 -5.53 -10.79
CA THR A 117 8.57 -6.92 -10.47
C THR A 117 7.59 -6.96 -9.28
N LEU A 118 7.84 -6.18 -8.24
CA LEU A 118 6.94 -6.05 -7.08
C LEU A 118 5.60 -5.41 -7.46
N VAL A 119 5.60 -4.38 -8.31
CA VAL A 119 4.36 -3.75 -8.82
C VAL A 119 3.53 -4.78 -9.60
N ALA A 120 4.15 -5.50 -10.53
CA ALA A 120 3.46 -6.52 -11.31
C ALA A 120 2.92 -7.65 -10.41
N ALA A 121 3.70 -8.13 -9.44
CA ALA A 121 3.28 -9.13 -8.48
C ALA A 121 2.13 -8.63 -7.58
N SER A 122 2.13 -7.36 -7.18
CA SER A 122 1.05 -6.75 -6.42
C SER A 122 -0.27 -6.76 -7.19
N LEU A 123 -0.23 -6.42 -8.48
CA LEU A 123 -1.41 -6.46 -9.36
C LEU A 123 -1.91 -7.89 -9.56
N LEU A 124 -1.01 -8.84 -9.85
CA LEU A 124 -1.36 -10.25 -10.01
C LEU A 124 -1.95 -10.84 -8.73
N SER A 125 -1.33 -10.57 -7.59
CA SER A 125 -1.80 -11.04 -6.28
C SER A 125 -3.16 -10.46 -5.92
N TRP A 126 -3.42 -9.19 -6.25
CA TRP A 126 -4.73 -8.56 -6.09
C TRP A 126 -5.81 -9.24 -6.95
N LEU A 127 -5.47 -9.62 -8.20
CA LEU A 127 -6.39 -10.38 -9.08
C LEU A 127 -6.73 -11.75 -8.51
N ILE A 128 -5.75 -12.44 -7.90
CA ILE A 128 -5.93 -13.77 -7.26
C ILE A 128 -6.90 -13.66 -6.07
N VAL A 129 -6.75 -12.63 -5.22
CA VAL A 129 -7.58 -12.44 -4.01
C VAL A 129 -8.95 -11.84 -4.34
N ARG A 130 -9.17 -11.37 -5.58
CA ARG A 130 -10.41 -10.71 -5.97
C ARG A 130 -11.61 -11.65 -5.81
N PRO A 131 -12.68 -11.22 -5.11
CA PRO A 131 -13.89 -12.03 -4.94
C PRO A 131 -14.56 -12.31 -6.28
N ARG A 132 -14.93 -13.57 -6.54
CA ARG A 132 -15.61 -13.97 -7.79
C ARG A 132 -17.07 -13.48 -7.85
N ARG A 133 -17.73 -13.35 -6.70
CA ARG A 133 -19.10 -12.82 -6.59
C ARG A 133 -19.06 -11.59 -5.70
N MET A 134 -19.50 -10.47 -6.24
CA MET A 134 -19.56 -9.20 -5.51
C MET A 134 -21.03 -8.97 -5.08
N THR A 135 -21.41 -9.50 -3.93
CA THR A 135 -22.53 -8.93 -3.19
C THR A 135 -22.04 -7.62 -2.57
N ARG A 136 -22.58 -6.49 -3.01
CA ARG A 136 -22.26 -5.18 -2.42
C ARG A 136 -23.11 -5.03 -1.16
N ASP A 137 -22.48 -5.17 -0.01
CA ASP A 137 -23.05 -4.72 1.24
C ASP A 137 -22.87 -3.19 1.36
N GLU A 138 -23.85 -2.51 1.91
CA GLU A 138 -23.82 -1.05 2.14
C GLU A 138 -22.59 -0.65 2.98
N ARG A 139 -22.27 -1.44 3.98
CA ARG A 139 -21.06 -1.28 4.80
C ARG A 139 -19.79 -1.28 3.98
N ASP A 140 -19.64 -2.21 3.05
CA ASP A 140 -18.46 -2.31 2.17
C ASP A 140 -18.31 -1.05 1.31
N VAL A 141 -19.44 -0.52 0.81
CA VAL A 141 -19.46 0.72 0.01
C VAL A 141 -19.03 1.91 0.87
N GLN A 142 -19.54 2.03 2.09
CA GLN A 142 -19.18 3.10 3.02
C GLN A 142 -17.69 3.06 3.38
N MET A 143 -17.14 1.89 3.72
CA MET A 143 -15.73 1.75 4.08
C MET A 143 -14.82 2.02 2.88
N ALA A 144 -15.19 1.56 1.69
CA ALA A 144 -14.45 1.86 0.46
C ALA A 144 -14.48 3.35 0.12
N SER A 145 -15.62 4.01 0.31
CA SER A 145 -15.77 5.46 0.13
C SER A 145 -14.92 6.25 1.12
N LEU A 146 -14.97 5.89 2.41
CA LEU A 146 -14.15 6.52 3.44
C LEU A 146 -12.65 6.43 3.10
N GLY A 147 -12.18 5.24 2.74
CA GLY A 147 -10.81 5.03 2.28
C GLY A 147 -10.46 5.85 1.04
N ALA A 148 -11.37 5.92 0.06
CA ALA A 148 -11.15 6.69 -1.17
C ALA A 148 -11.01 8.19 -0.89
N HIS A 149 -11.87 8.77 -0.04
CA HIS A 149 -11.76 10.18 0.36
C HIS A 149 -10.45 10.48 1.09
N ALA A 150 -10.05 9.62 2.03
CA ALA A 150 -8.80 9.78 2.75
C ALA A 150 -7.58 9.66 1.82
N GLY A 151 -7.58 8.68 0.91
CA GLY A 151 -6.52 8.53 -0.10
C GLY A 151 -6.42 9.75 -1.02
N HIS A 152 -7.56 10.29 -1.46
CA HIS A 152 -7.59 11.50 -2.29
C HIS A 152 -7.07 12.74 -1.54
N ALA A 153 -7.48 12.93 -0.30
CA ALA A 153 -6.96 14.00 0.55
C ALA A 153 -5.44 13.87 0.77
N ALA A 154 -4.96 12.65 1.04
CA ALA A 154 -3.53 12.39 1.18
C ALA A 154 -2.78 12.67 -0.15
N LEU A 155 -3.33 12.27 -1.29
CA LEU A 155 -2.75 12.55 -2.60
C LEU A 155 -2.58 14.05 -2.84
N ILE A 156 -3.63 14.84 -2.61
CA ILE A 156 -3.57 16.31 -2.78
C ILE A 156 -2.55 16.91 -1.83
N THR A 157 -2.56 16.52 -0.56
CA THR A 157 -1.63 17.05 0.46
C THR A 157 -0.18 16.74 0.11
N LEU A 158 0.11 15.50 -0.28
CA LEU A 158 1.47 15.08 -0.66
C LEU A 158 1.93 15.74 -1.97
N LEU A 159 1.04 15.92 -2.95
CA LEU A 159 1.36 16.66 -4.18
C LEU A 159 1.65 18.13 -3.89
N LEU A 160 0.84 18.80 -3.07
CA LEU A 160 1.10 20.17 -2.67
C LEU A 160 2.42 20.30 -1.90
N ALA A 161 2.68 19.37 -0.97
CA ALA A 161 3.96 19.35 -0.25
C ALA A 161 5.14 19.17 -1.19
N LEU A 162 5.04 18.26 -2.18
CA LEU A 162 6.08 18.05 -3.19
C LEU A 162 6.27 19.29 -4.08
N LEU A 163 5.18 19.91 -4.54
CA LEU A 163 5.25 21.14 -5.36
C LEU A 163 5.91 22.29 -4.58
N LEU A 164 5.55 22.46 -3.32
CA LEU A 164 6.18 23.47 -2.45
C LEU A 164 7.67 23.14 -2.24
N ALA A 165 7.99 21.88 -1.94
CA ALA A 165 9.37 21.45 -1.78
C ALA A 165 10.21 21.73 -3.03
N LEU A 166 9.69 21.40 -4.22
CA LEU A 166 10.38 21.66 -5.49
C LEU A 166 10.45 23.16 -5.84
N GLY A 167 9.38 23.91 -5.56
CA GLY A 167 9.30 25.34 -5.87
C GLY A 167 10.17 26.22 -4.98
N PHE A 168 10.44 25.81 -3.75
CA PHE A 168 11.25 26.56 -2.78
C PHE A 168 12.61 25.90 -2.51
N ALA A 169 12.92 24.78 -3.17
CA ALA A 169 14.21 24.13 -3.00
C ALA A 169 15.37 25.02 -3.51
N PRO A 170 16.49 25.09 -2.78
CA PRO A 170 17.67 25.82 -3.24
C PRO A 170 18.17 25.30 -4.60
N GLY A 171 18.70 26.20 -5.46
CA GLY A 171 19.18 25.86 -6.79
C GLY A 171 20.10 24.64 -6.89
N PRO A 172 21.04 24.42 -5.95
CA PRO A 172 21.88 23.21 -5.96
C PRO A 172 21.08 21.89 -5.79
N VAL A 173 19.96 21.94 -5.07
CA VAL A 173 19.08 20.75 -4.89
C VAL A 173 18.30 20.47 -6.18
N THR A 174 17.73 21.52 -6.79
CA THR A 174 16.95 21.37 -8.02
C THR A 174 17.81 21.04 -9.23
N ALA A 175 19.05 21.53 -9.29
CA ALA A 175 20.01 21.21 -10.37
C ALA A 175 20.41 19.73 -10.42
N GLY A 176 20.27 19.00 -9.29
CA GLY A 176 20.52 17.55 -9.22
C GLY A 176 19.28 16.68 -9.47
N LEU A 177 18.12 17.27 -9.73
CA LEU A 177 16.87 16.54 -10.00
C LEU A 177 16.74 16.31 -11.51
N ASP A 178 16.83 15.08 -11.92
CA ASP A 178 16.49 14.67 -13.28
C ASP A 178 14.99 14.32 -13.41
N LEU A 179 14.54 14.12 -14.62
CA LEU A 179 13.15 13.77 -14.94
C LEU A 179 12.72 12.45 -14.26
N PHE A 180 13.64 11.48 -14.18
CA PHE A 180 13.35 10.18 -13.56
C PHE A 180 13.17 10.29 -12.05
N THR A 181 14.00 11.10 -11.39
CA THR A 181 13.84 11.39 -9.95
C THR A 181 12.49 12.03 -9.65
N VAL A 182 12.07 13.01 -10.47
CA VAL A 182 10.74 13.64 -10.30
C VAL A 182 9.63 12.63 -10.53
N ALA A 183 9.72 11.79 -11.56
CA ALA A 183 8.74 10.73 -11.84
C ALA A 183 8.64 9.74 -10.66
N ASN A 184 9.77 9.37 -10.06
CA ASN A 184 9.82 8.47 -8.91
C ASN A 184 9.20 9.11 -7.65
N LEU A 185 9.40 10.40 -7.44
CA LEU A 185 8.76 11.14 -6.35
C LEU A 185 7.24 11.18 -6.53
N LEU A 186 6.76 11.42 -7.76
CA LEU A 186 5.32 11.36 -8.07
C LEU A 186 4.75 9.95 -7.85
N MET A 187 5.49 8.90 -8.23
CA MET A 187 5.11 7.52 -7.96
C MET A 187 5.05 7.23 -6.45
N ALA A 188 6.01 7.73 -5.68
CA ALA A 188 6.02 7.60 -4.22
C ALA A 188 4.81 8.30 -3.58
N VAL A 189 4.44 9.48 -4.05
CA VAL A 189 3.22 10.20 -3.64
C VAL A 189 1.97 9.37 -3.92
N LEU A 190 1.85 8.85 -5.13
CA LEU A 190 0.72 8.01 -5.54
C LEU A 190 0.61 6.75 -4.65
N LEU A 191 1.70 6.00 -4.50
CA LEU A 191 1.72 4.78 -3.68
C LEU A 191 1.42 5.09 -2.21
N SER A 192 1.98 6.16 -1.66
CA SER A 192 1.69 6.59 -0.28
C SER A 192 0.22 6.93 -0.07
N SER A 193 -0.42 7.58 -1.05
CA SER A 193 -1.86 7.87 -1.00
C SER A 193 -2.71 6.59 -0.99
N LEU A 194 -2.29 5.55 -1.75
CA LEU A 194 -2.95 4.24 -1.74
C LEU A 194 -2.77 3.52 -0.40
N VAL A 195 -1.59 3.62 0.23
CA VAL A 195 -1.36 3.09 1.59
C VAL A 195 -2.34 3.74 2.58
N VAL A 196 -2.48 5.08 2.55
CA VAL A 196 -3.45 5.80 3.40
C VAL A 196 -4.88 5.34 3.10
N ARG A 197 -5.25 5.23 1.83
CA ARG A 197 -6.57 4.75 1.41
C ARG A 197 -6.93 3.42 2.06
N PHE A 198 -6.07 2.43 1.91
CA PHE A 198 -6.34 1.08 2.43
C PHE A 198 -6.23 1.01 3.95
N ALA A 199 -5.31 1.76 4.57
CA ALA A 199 -5.23 1.87 6.02
C ALA A 199 -6.55 2.40 6.63
N VAL A 200 -7.07 3.51 6.09
CA VAL A 200 -8.34 4.11 6.54
C VAL A 200 -9.52 3.15 6.32
N GLN A 201 -9.57 2.49 5.18
CA GLN A 201 -10.61 1.49 4.89
C GLN A 201 -10.58 0.35 5.93
N LEU A 202 -9.40 -0.16 6.28
CA LEU A 202 -9.23 -1.24 7.26
C LEU A 202 -9.62 -0.81 8.67
N VAL A 203 -9.22 0.39 9.10
CA VAL A 203 -9.65 0.96 10.38
C VAL A 203 -11.17 1.11 10.42
N GLY A 204 -11.78 1.58 9.33
CA GLY A 204 -13.24 1.69 9.19
C GLY A 204 -13.94 0.35 9.39
N TYR A 205 -13.45 -0.74 8.80
CA TYR A 205 -14.01 -2.08 9.04
C TYR A 205 -13.97 -2.47 10.52
N ARG A 206 -12.87 -2.18 11.22
CA ARG A 206 -12.72 -2.54 12.64
C ARG A 206 -13.62 -1.72 13.57
N LEU A 207 -13.73 -0.42 13.32
CA LEU A 207 -14.63 0.43 14.12
C LEU A 207 -16.11 0.01 13.98
N ALA A 208 -16.52 -0.37 12.76
CA ALA A 208 -17.88 -0.87 12.52
C ALA A 208 -18.14 -2.20 13.25
N TRP A 209 -17.15 -3.08 13.41
CA TRP A 209 -17.26 -4.29 14.23
C TRP A 209 -17.42 -3.96 15.72
N ALA A 210 -16.67 -3.00 16.23
CA ALA A 210 -16.73 -2.60 17.64
C ALA A 210 -18.07 -1.91 18.02
N GLY A 211 -18.72 -1.23 17.07
CA GLY A 211 -20.01 -0.56 17.26
C GLY A 211 -21.22 -1.50 17.16
N GLY A 212 -21.15 -2.54 16.32
CA GLY A 212 -22.29 -3.48 16.10
C GLY A 212 -22.51 -4.51 17.21
N GLY A 213 -21.59 -4.68 18.15
CA GLY A 213 -21.72 -5.61 19.28
C GLY A 213 -22.45 -5.05 20.52
N ARG A 214 -23.04 -3.86 20.42
CA ARG A 214 -23.74 -3.18 21.53
C ARG A 214 -25.26 -3.03 21.32
N GLY A 215 -25.82 -3.79 20.41
CA GLY A 215 -27.27 -3.85 20.17
C GLY A 215 -27.91 -5.14 20.70
#